data_3e6c374fdcf0bd0d13be510e9af233eb
#
_entry.id   3e6c374fdcf0bd0d13be510e9af233eb
#
_cell.length_a   1.000
_cell.length_b   1.000
_cell.length_c   1.000
_cell.angle_alpha   90.00
_cell.angle_beta   90.00
_cell.angle_gamma   90.00
#
_symmetry.space_group_name_H-M   'P 1'
#
loop_
_entity.id
_entity.type
_entity.pdbx_description
1 polymer ?
#
loop_
_entity_poly.entity_id
_entity_poly.type
_entity_poly.pdbx_seq_one_letter_code
_entity_poly.pdbx_strand_id
1 'polypeptide(L)'
;MSKKISVQLVQLNNRYGNQVYMPYSVGVLESFVKQKEIIRKNYHFKEFIFLREDISNMVKKVGQVDILGISCYLWNWKMSLKLAEEVRKKNPNCMIFLGGPHVPDNTDESFFKLYPFIDMNMHGEGELTFEETLIKYLNKESLNNITGASFYDRNNSKKVYSNKKRERMKDYSLLPSPYLTGTFENLFKKYDYNWTLTWETNRGCPFKCTFCDWGSAIATRLEKFEEERLFKEIDYFSEKKIDLVFGADSNFGILKRDIKLAEKLAENKKKFGYPNRFTVCYTKNSTEKVFDLAKIFAEVGMHRGVSVSMQSLNSNTLKNIKRDNIKLDFFKSLQRKYVKADMVTYTELILPLPGETYESWKEGIDKLLDSSQHSGLIVYNANVMPNAELGNKNYQEKYKIETAKIPLFQAHSDKPIDDILEYEPIIVGTDSMPTPQWKKAYKFTVFLQACHYLGLLQAVTIVLRHEYGITYSDFIESLVGYGEKNKQSFLNKELNIIEELLNKMLSKKSYAQFVDGFEQIAWPPEEAMFLRTIEN
;
A
#
# COMPACT_ATOMS: atom_id res chain seq x y z
N MET A 1 -24.17 -15.55 -34.73
CA MET A 1 -23.75 -15.61 -33.32
C MET A 1 -24.29 -14.38 -32.61
N SER A 2 -24.97 -14.53 -31.48
CA SER A 2 -25.42 -13.40 -30.68
C SER A 2 -24.21 -12.54 -30.25
N LYS A 3 -24.36 -11.22 -30.23
CA LYS A 3 -23.31 -10.28 -29.77
C LYS A 3 -22.98 -10.61 -28.30
N LYS A 4 -21.71 -10.89 -28.02
CA LYS A 4 -21.25 -11.12 -26.64
C LYS A 4 -21.38 -9.84 -25.81
N ILE A 5 -21.68 -9.98 -24.52
CA ILE A 5 -21.68 -8.92 -23.53
C ILE A 5 -20.23 -8.47 -23.32
N SER A 6 -19.96 -7.19 -23.50
CA SER A 6 -18.61 -6.62 -23.41
C SER A 6 -18.29 -6.16 -21.99
N VAL A 7 -17.14 -6.56 -21.47
CA VAL A 7 -16.66 -6.20 -20.13
C VAL A 7 -15.32 -5.49 -20.24
N GLN A 8 -15.21 -4.34 -19.60
CA GLN A 8 -13.95 -3.64 -19.39
C GLN A 8 -13.59 -3.69 -17.90
N LEU A 9 -12.43 -4.26 -17.59
CA LEU A 9 -11.87 -4.23 -16.25
C LEU A 9 -10.72 -3.23 -16.18
N VAL A 10 -10.64 -2.48 -15.06
CA VAL A 10 -9.71 -1.37 -14.87
C VAL A 10 -9.05 -1.48 -13.49
N GLN A 11 -7.73 -1.37 -13.45
CA GLN A 11 -6.93 -1.19 -12.24
C GLN A 11 -5.83 -0.19 -12.52
N LEU A 12 -6.07 1.09 -12.21
CA LEU A 12 -5.12 2.15 -12.52
C LEU A 12 -3.94 2.11 -11.56
N ASN A 13 -2.75 1.96 -12.11
CA ASN A 13 -1.47 2.02 -11.41
C ASN A 13 -0.67 3.24 -11.87
N ASN A 14 0.18 3.76 -10.99
CA ASN A 14 1.15 4.77 -11.37
C ASN A 14 2.33 4.13 -12.10
N ARG A 15 3.07 4.96 -12.79
CA ARG A 15 4.29 4.59 -13.51
C ARG A 15 5.52 5.08 -12.74
N TYR A 16 6.57 4.27 -12.71
CA TYR A 16 7.86 4.60 -12.10
C TYR A 16 8.94 4.39 -13.16
N GLY A 17 9.19 5.42 -13.97
CA GLY A 17 10.03 5.29 -15.17
C GLY A 17 9.46 4.25 -16.13
N ASN A 18 10.23 3.19 -16.46
CA ASN A 18 9.72 2.05 -17.26
C ASN A 18 9.11 0.92 -16.44
N GLN A 19 9.08 1.04 -15.11
CA GLN A 19 8.49 0.03 -14.22
C GLN A 19 6.97 0.20 -14.12
N VAL A 20 6.23 -0.88 -14.32
CA VAL A 20 4.76 -0.91 -14.31
C VAL A 20 4.26 -2.14 -13.56
N TYR A 21 3.29 -1.95 -12.68
CA TYR A 21 2.64 -3.07 -11.98
C TYR A 21 1.61 -3.76 -12.87
N MET A 22 1.67 -5.10 -12.92
CA MET A 22 0.65 -5.91 -13.57
C MET A 22 -0.71 -5.74 -12.86
N PRO A 23 -1.84 -5.58 -13.59
CA PRO A 23 -3.15 -5.37 -12.98
C PRO A 23 -3.71 -6.64 -12.35
N TYR A 24 -3.09 -7.08 -11.26
CA TYR A 24 -3.28 -8.40 -10.65
C TYR A 24 -4.71 -8.64 -10.18
N SER A 25 -5.33 -7.70 -9.44
CA SER A 25 -6.65 -7.92 -8.86
C SER A 25 -7.73 -8.15 -9.91
N VAL A 26 -7.72 -7.37 -11.00
CA VAL A 26 -8.68 -7.56 -12.11
C VAL A 26 -8.34 -8.80 -12.95
N GLY A 27 -7.06 -9.16 -13.02
CA GLY A 27 -6.64 -10.41 -13.64
C GLY A 27 -7.12 -11.64 -12.89
N VAL A 28 -7.11 -11.62 -11.56
CA VAL A 28 -7.69 -12.69 -10.71
C VAL A 28 -9.19 -12.81 -10.96
N LEU A 29 -9.93 -11.70 -10.99
CA LEU A 29 -11.37 -11.71 -11.27
C LEU A 29 -11.67 -12.33 -12.64
N GLU A 30 -10.97 -11.89 -13.68
CA GLU A 30 -11.18 -12.40 -15.04
C GLU A 30 -10.83 -13.89 -15.15
N SER A 31 -9.68 -14.30 -14.60
CA SER A 31 -9.26 -15.71 -14.64
C SER A 31 -10.23 -16.62 -13.88
N PHE A 32 -10.79 -16.14 -12.76
CA PHE A 32 -11.77 -16.89 -11.96
C PHE A 32 -13.08 -17.10 -12.72
N VAL A 33 -13.70 -16.03 -13.20
CA VAL A 33 -15.01 -16.14 -13.86
C VAL A 33 -14.93 -16.87 -15.19
N LYS A 34 -13.79 -16.79 -15.89
CA LYS A 34 -13.55 -17.53 -17.14
C LYS A 34 -13.47 -19.05 -16.97
N GLN A 35 -13.39 -19.58 -15.76
CA GLN A 35 -13.54 -21.03 -15.53
C GLN A 35 -14.95 -21.52 -15.90
N LYS A 36 -15.97 -20.67 -15.78
CA LYS A 36 -17.35 -21.01 -16.16
C LYS A 36 -17.52 -20.92 -17.68
N GLU A 37 -17.94 -22.03 -18.27
CA GLU A 37 -18.20 -22.14 -19.73
C GLU A 37 -19.24 -21.11 -20.20
N ILE A 38 -20.30 -20.90 -19.42
CA ILE A 38 -21.35 -19.95 -19.72
C ILE A 38 -20.80 -18.52 -19.85
N ILE A 39 -19.81 -18.15 -19.02
CA ILE A 39 -19.17 -16.82 -19.10
C ILE A 39 -18.26 -16.74 -20.33
N ARG A 40 -17.43 -17.76 -20.60
CA ARG A 40 -16.58 -17.78 -21.81
C ARG A 40 -17.38 -17.67 -23.11
N LYS A 41 -18.56 -18.28 -23.17
CA LYS A 41 -19.42 -18.26 -24.36
C LYS A 41 -20.11 -16.91 -24.57
N ASN A 42 -20.57 -16.26 -23.51
CA ASN A 42 -21.47 -15.11 -23.61
C ASN A 42 -20.78 -13.77 -23.36
N TYR A 43 -19.59 -13.74 -22.78
CA TYR A 43 -18.86 -12.51 -22.43
C TYR A 43 -17.61 -12.32 -23.29
N HIS A 44 -17.31 -11.04 -23.59
CA HIS A 44 -16.06 -10.61 -24.21
C HIS A 44 -15.36 -9.63 -23.27
N PHE A 45 -14.25 -10.06 -22.66
CA PHE A 45 -13.40 -9.22 -21.85
C PHE A 45 -12.42 -8.46 -22.75
N LYS A 46 -12.44 -7.14 -22.66
CA LYS A 46 -11.49 -6.27 -23.35
C LYS A 46 -10.14 -6.29 -22.62
N GLU A 47 -9.10 -5.81 -23.30
CA GLU A 47 -7.79 -5.62 -22.67
C GLU A 47 -7.90 -4.70 -21.45
N PHE A 48 -7.19 -5.03 -20.38
CA PHE A 48 -7.18 -4.23 -19.15
C PHE A 48 -6.71 -2.79 -19.39
N ILE A 49 -7.35 -1.84 -18.72
CA ILE A 49 -6.80 -0.49 -18.55
C ILE A 49 -6.09 -0.48 -17.20
N PHE A 50 -4.77 -0.35 -17.22
CA PHE A 50 -3.93 -0.58 -16.03
C PHE A 50 -2.98 0.58 -15.70
N LEU A 51 -2.84 1.55 -16.59
CA LEU A 51 -2.04 2.74 -16.37
C LEU A 51 -2.93 3.96 -16.18
N ARG A 52 -2.50 4.83 -15.29
CA ARG A 52 -3.02 6.19 -15.16
C ARG A 52 -2.58 6.99 -16.40
N GLU A 53 -3.55 7.50 -17.15
CA GLU A 53 -3.37 8.29 -18.37
C GLU A 53 -4.35 9.46 -18.35
N ASP A 54 -4.26 10.34 -19.36
CA ASP A 54 -5.29 11.35 -19.58
C ASP A 54 -6.69 10.72 -19.62
N ILE A 55 -7.64 11.37 -18.95
CA ILE A 55 -9.00 10.84 -18.78
C ILE A 55 -9.71 10.61 -20.12
N SER A 56 -9.50 11.49 -21.11
CA SER A 56 -10.14 11.40 -22.43
C SER A 56 -9.64 10.17 -23.20
N ASN A 57 -8.35 9.84 -23.06
CA ASN A 57 -7.75 8.64 -23.64
C ASN A 57 -8.31 7.38 -22.99
N MET A 58 -8.39 7.33 -21.67
CA MET A 58 -8.96 6.18 -20.95
C MET A 58 -10.43 5.97 -21.33
N VAL A 59 -11.24 7.02 -21.37
CA VAL A 59 -12.65 6.95 -21.81
C VAL A 59 -12.76 6.44 -23.25
N LYS A 60 -11.86 6.87 -24.14
CA LYS A 60 -11.81 6.38 -25.53
C LYS A 60 -11.46 4.88 -25.59
N LYS A 61 -10.52 4.41 -24.74
CA LYS A 61 -10.17 2.98 -24.62
C LYS A 61 -11.34 2.15 -24.10
N VAL A 62 -12.08 2.64 -23.11
CA VAL A 62 -13.31 1.97 -22.64
C VAL A 62 -14.30 1.87 -23.81
N GLY A 63 -14.61 2.96 -24.49
CA GLY A 63 -15.57 2.99 -25.59
C GLY A 63 -16.98 2.56 -25.15
N GLN A 64 -17.71 1.91 -26.04
CA GLN A 64 -19.03 1.34 -25.74
C GLN A 64 -18.83 -0.07 -25.15
N VAL A 65 -19.20 -0.24 -23.88
CA VAL A 65 -19.18 -1.53 -23.17
C VAL A 65 -20.45 -1.71 -22.37
N ASP A 66 -20.83 -2.98 -22.14
CA ASP A 66 -22.01 -3.30 -21.34
C ASP A 66 -21.73 -3.20 -19.86
N ILE A 67 -20.49 -3.57 -19.44
CA ILE A 67 -20.06 -3.58 -18.04
C ILE A 67 -18.67 -2.96 -17.90
N LEU A 68 -18.54 -2.03 -16.95
CA LEU A 68 -17.27 -1.46 -16.51
C LEU A 68 -17.03 -1.80 -15.04
N GLY A 69 -15.94 -2.52 -14.76
CA GLY A 69 -15.49 -2.82 -13.39
C GLY A 69 -14.18 -2.13 -13.07
N ILE A 70 -14.12 -1.44 -11.93
CA ILE A 70 -12.94 -0.68 -11.53
C ILE A 70 -12.45 -1.15 -10.15
N SER A 71 -11.16 -1.52 -10.07
CA SER A 71 -10.49 -1.86 -8.81
C SER A 71 -9.91 -0.60 -8.17
N CYS A 72 -10.46 -0.23 -7.01
CA CYS A 72 -10.21 1.02 -6.33
C CYS A 72 -9.26 0.85 -5.15
N TYR A 73 -8.21 1.66 -5.15
CA TYR A 73 -7.21 1.82 -4.11
C TYR A 73 -7.08 3.29 -3.73
N LEU A 74 -6.39 3.58 -2.66
CA LEU A 74 -6.12 4.95 -2.23
C LEU A 74 -5.50 5.80 -3.35
N TRP A 75 -4.55 5.23 -4.09
CA TRP A 75 -3.77 5.93 -5.14
C TRP A 75 -4.47 6.09 -6.49
N ASN A 76 -5.69 5.58 -6.65
CA ASN A 76 -6.44 5.70 -7.90
C ASN A 76 -7.93 6.06 -7.70
N TRP A 77 -8.34 6.41 -6.49
CA TRP A 77 -9.74 6.60 -6.13
C TRP A 77 -10.41 7.71 -6.93
N LYS A 78 -9.81 8.90 -6.94
CA LYS A 78 -10.36 10.07 -7.63
C LYS A 78 -10.36 9.88 -9.14
N MET A 79 -9.27 9.34 -9.69
CA MET A 79 -9.18 9.03 -11.11
C MET A 79 -10.21 7.96 -11.52
N SER A 80 -10.41 6.94 -10.71
CA SER A 80 -11.41 5.88 -10.92
C SER A 80 -12.83 6.44 -10.94
N LEU A 81 -13.16 7.31 -10.00
CA LEU A 81 -14.46 7.99 -9.97
C LEU A 81 -14.65 8.91 -11.19
N LYS A 82 -13.60 9.65 -11.58
CA LYS A 82 -13.66 10.52 -12.76
C LYS A 82 -13.85 9.72 -14.04
N LEU A 83 -13.15 8.60 -14.17
CA LEU A 83 -13.33 7.68 -15.30
C LEU A 83 -14.77 7.16 -15.36
N ALA A 84 -15.30 6.69 -14.23
CA ALA A 84 -16.67 6.19 -14.14
C ALA A 84 -17.71 7.26 -14.53
N GLU A 85 -17.53 8.50 -14.04
CA GLU A 85 -18.39 9.63 -14.37
C GLU A 85 -18.40 9.93 -15.88
N GLU A 86 -17.21 10.04 -16.49
CA GLU A 86 -17.08 10.36 -17.91
C GLU A 86 -17.57 9.21 -18.81
N VAL A 87 -17.36 7.95 -18.40
CA VAL A 87 -17.93 6.80 -19.11
C VAL A 87 -19.45 6.82 -19.02
N ARG A 88 -20.04 7.11 -17.85
CA ARG A 88 -21.50 7.21 -17.70
C ARG A 88 -22.11 8.26 -18.62
N LYS A 89 -21.45 9.42 -18.80
CA LYS A 89 -21.91 10.48 -19.72
C LYS A 89 -21.95 10.01 -21.17
N LYS A 90 -20.96 9.23 -21.60
CA LYS A 90 -20.84 8.72 -22.98
C LYS A 90 -21.59 7.41 -23.22
N ASN A 91 -21.80 6.62 -22.18
CA ASN A 91 -22.45 5.32 -22.22
C ASN A 91 -23.47 5.18 -21.07
N PRO A 92 -24.65 5.80 -21.17
CA PRO A 92 -25.65 5.84 -20.10
C PRO A 92 -26.12 4.48 -19.60
N ASN A 93 -26.10 3.46 -20.47
CA ASN A 93 -26.58 2.11 -20.17
C ASN A 93 -25.49 1.15 -19.65
N CYS A 94 -24.24 1.58 -19.59
CA CYS A 94 -23.17 0.78 -19.04
C CYS A 94 -23.41 0.48 -17.55
N MET A 95 -23.35 -0.76 -17.15
CA MET A 95 -23.31 -1.13 -15.73
C MET A 95 -21.92 -0.82 -15.17
N ILE A 96 -21.84 0.05 -14.17
CA ILE A 96 -20.56 0.46 -13.57
C ILE A 96 -20.49 -0.02 -12.13
N PHE A 97 -19.49 -0.85 -11.81
CA PHE A 97 -19.23 -1.27 -10.45
C PHE A 97 -17.81 -0.92 -9.97
N LEU A 98 -17.69 -0.67 -8.68
CA LEU A 98 -16.43 -0.50 -7.98
C LEU A 98 -16.16 -1.70 -7.07
N GLY A 99 -14.91 -2.08 -6.95
CA GLY A 99 -14.41 -3.07 -5.99
C GLY A 99 -13.03 -2.66 -5.49
N GLY A 100 -12.45 -3.47 -4.62
CA GLY A 100 -11.12 -3.21 -4.05
C GLY A 100 -11.18 -2.54 -2.67
N PRO A 101 -10.02 -2.45 -1.97
CA PRO A 101 -9.97 -2.12 -0.54
C PRO A 101 -10.42 -0.70 -0.20
N HIS A 102 -10.39 0.23 -1.16
CA HIS A 102 -10.81 1.62 -0.90
C HIS A 102 -12.33 1.85 -1.03
N VAL A 103 -13.09 0.86 -1.48
CA VAL A 103 -14.55 0.90 -1.48
C VAL A 103 -15.05 0.69 -0.06
N PRO A 104 -15.85 1.61 0.53
CA PRO A 104 -16.36 1.45 1.89
C PRO A 104 -17.21 0.18 2.04
N ASP A 105 -16.95 -0.60 3.09
CA ASP A 105 -17.67 -1.86 3.39
C ASP A 105 -19.18 -1.65 3.65
N ASN A 106 -19.55 -0.47 4.18
CA ASN A 106 -20.94 -0.08 4.43
C ASN A 106 -21.35 1.03 3.47
N THR A 107 -21.74 0.65 2.27
CA THR A 107 -22.22 1.60 1.28
C THR A 107 -23.74 1.74 1.39
N ASP A 108 -24.19 2.94 1.68
CA ASP A 108 -25.59 3.32 1.84
C ASP A 108 -26.07 4.28 0.72
N GLU A 109 -27.26 4.82 0.91
CA GLU A 109 -27.86 5.77 -0.02
C GLU A 109 -27.02 7.06 -0.19
N SER A 110 -26.29 7.49 0.85
CA SER A 110 -25.47 8.69 0.81
C SER A 110 -24.31 8.58 -0.20
N PHE A 111 -23.73 7.39 -0.31
CA PHE A 111 -22.67 7.10 -1.28
C PHE A 111 -23.20 7.25 -2.72
N PHE A 112 -24.33 6.62 -3.03
CA PHE A 112 -24.89 6.67 -4.40
C PHE A 112 -25.50 8.04 -4.75
N LYS A 113 -25.93 8.81 -3.75
CA LYS A 113 -26.28 10.23 -3.96
C LYS A 113 -25.05 11.07 -4.32
N LEU A 114 -23.92 10.81 -3.69
CA LEU A 114 -22.66 11.50 -3.97
C LEU A 114 -22.05 11.08 -5.32
N TYR A 115 -22.21 9.79 -5.69
CA TYR A 115 -21.67 9.20 -6.91
C TYR A 115 -22.78 8.55 -7.76
N PRO A 116 -23.72 9.35 -8.29
CA PRO A 116 -24.91 8.84 -8.97
C PRO A 116 -24.61 8.09 -10.28
N PHE A 117 -23.39 8.07 -10.74
CA PHE A 117 -22.92 7.36 -11.92
C PHE A 117 -22.50 5.92 -11.64
N ILE A 118 -22.42 5.49 -10.36
CA ILE A 118 -22.10 4.13 -9.96
C ILE A 118 -23.39 3.33 -9.76
N ASP A 119 -23.39 2.06 -10.18
CA ASP A 119 -24.53 1.15 -10.01
C ASP A 119 -24.31 0.17 -8.85
N MET A 120 -23.06 -0.28 -8.63
CA MET A 120 -22.77 -1.30 -7.63
C MET A 120 -21.42 -1.08 -6.97
N ASN A 121 -21.34 -1.38 -5.67
CA ASN A 121 -20.08 -1.56 -4.93
C ASN A 121 -19.96 -3.02 -4.48
N MET A 122 -18.83 -3.65 -4.78
CA MET A 122 -18.49 -5.00 -4.34
C MET A 122 -17.58 -4.94 -3.13
N HIS A 123 -17.90 -5.71 -2.08
CA HIS A 123 -17.23 -5.68 -0.79
C HIS A 123 -16.46 -6.97 -0.52
N GLY A 124 -15.28 -6.86 0.08
CA GLY A 124 -14.43 -8.01 0.41
C GLY A 124 -13.83 -8.68 -0.82
N GLU A 125 -13.72 -10.01 -0.79
CA GLU A 125 -13.23 -10.80 -1.92
C GLU A 125 -14.25 -10.76 -3.07
N GLY A 126 -13.80 -10.30 -4.23
CA GLY A 126 -14.67 -9.97 -5.35
C GLY A 126 -15.06 -11.15 -6.25
N GLU A 127 -14.35 -12.25 -6.21
CA GLU A 127 -14.42 -13.33 -7.22
C GLU A 127 -15.81 -13.93 -7.34
N LEU A 128 -16.37 -14.41 -6.24
CA LEU A 128 -17.72 -15.01 -6.21
C LEU A 128 -18.83 -13.98 -6.44
N THR A 129 -18.64 -12.74 -5.93
CA THR A 129 -19.61 -11.66 -6.11
C THR A 129 -19.67 -11.25 -7.58
N PHE A 130 -18.52 -11.17 -8.24
CA PHE A 130 -18.44 -10.86 -9.67
C PHE A 130 -19.03 -11.99 -10.52
N GLU A 131 -18.73 -13.25 -10.21
CA GLU A 131 -19.34 -14.40 -10.90
C GLU A 131 -20.86 -14.38 -10.82
N GLU A 132 -21.43 -14.21 -9.62
CA GLU A 132 -22.88 -14.11 -9.41
C GLU A 132 -23.48 -12.94 -10.18
N THR A 133 -22.81 -11.79 -10.17
CA THR A 133 -23.23 -10.60 -10.91
C THR A 133 -23.32 -10.87 -12.41
N LEU A 134 -22.29 -11.48 -12.99
CA LEU A 134 -22.29 -11.80 -14.43
C LEU A 134 -23.38 -12.80 -14.80
N ILE A 135 -23.60 -13.85 -14.00
CA ILE A 135 -24.63 -14.85 -14.28
C ILE A 135 -26.03 -14.21 -14.24
N LYS A 136 -26.34 -13.41 -13.20
CA LYS A 136 -27.63 -12.73 -13.11
C LYS A 136 -27.83 -11.69 -14.21
N TYR A 137 -26.78 -10.95 -14.55
CA TYR A 137 -26.83 -9.97 -15.64
C TYR A 137 -27.13 -10.65 -16.99
N LEU A 138 -26.49 -11.77 -17.28
CA LEU A 138 -26.75 -12.56 -18.49
C LEU A 138 -28.20 -13.03 -18.57
N ASN A 139 -28.73 -13.53 -17.46
CA ASN A 139 -30.09 -14.06 -17.36
C ASN A 139 -31.14 -12.96 -17.23
N LYS A 140 -30.75 -11.68 -17.18
CA LYS A 140 -31.64 -10.54 -16.90
C LYS A 140 -32.39 -10.65 -15.58
N GLU A 141 -31.78 -11.30 -14.60
CA GLU A 141 -32.28 -11.43 -13.23
C GLU A 141 -32.02 -10.15 -12.43
N SER A 142 -32.77 -9.97 -11.34
CA SER A 142 -32.56 -8.84 -10.43
C SER A 142 -31.18 -8.89 -9.77
N LEU A 143 -30.46 -7.76 -9.74
CA LEU A 143 -29.18 -7.58 -9.05
C LEU A 143 -29.36 -7.11 -7.61
N ASN A 144 -30.59 -6.94 -7.12
CA ASN A 144 -30.91 -6.37 -5.82
C ASN A 144 -30.43 -7.21 -4.63
N ASN A 145 -30.21 -8.51 -4.82
CA ASN A 145 -29.92 -9.48 -3.76
C ASN A 145 -28.57 -10.18 -3.93
N ILE A 146 -27.59 -9.52 -4.56
CA ILE A 146 -26.24 -10.08 -4.71
C ILE A 146 -25.50 -9.99 -3.37
N THR A 147 -25.17 -11.13 -2.79
CA THR A 147 -24.38 -11.18 -1.55
C THR A 147 -23.00 -10.58 -1.76
N GLY A 148 -22.55 -9.74 -0.82
CA GLY A 148 -21.26 -9.05 -0.92
C GLY A 148 -21.28 -7.81 -1.80
N ALA A 149 -22.47 -7.28 -2.14
CA ALA A 149 -22.60 -6.06 -2.91
C ALA A 149 -23.65 -5.10 -2.35
N SER A 150 -23.43 -3.80 -2.56
CA SER A 150 -24.44 -2.75 -2.45
C SER A 150 -24.80 -2.31 -3.86
N PHE A 151 -26.08 -2.34 -4.20
CA PHE A 151 -26.58 -2.07 -5.54
C PHE A 151 -27.58 -0.91 -5.56
N TYR A 152 -27.42 0.03 -6.50
CA TYR A 152 -28.36 1.10 -6.76
C TYR A 152 -29.20 0.81 -8.01
N ASP A 153 -30.47 0.50 -7.81
CA ASP A 153 -31.41 0.23 -8.90
C ASP A 153 -31.87 1.54 -9.57
N ARG A 154 -30.98 2.10 -10.37
CA ARG A 154 -31.14 3.38 -11.05
C ARG A 154 -32.35 3.43 -11.98
N ASN A 155 -32.59 2.34 -12.68
CA ASN A 155 -33.51 2.32 -13.81
C ASN A 155 -34.97 2.05 -13.41
N ASN A 156 -35.18 1.35 -12.26
CA ASN A 156 -36.52 0.95 -11.83
C ASN A 156 -36.94 1.61 -10.53
N SER A 157 -36.49 1.08 -9.38
CA SER A 157 -37.00 1.51 -8.08
C SER A 157 -36.33 2.76 -7.54
N LYS A 158 -35.16 3.15 -8.06
CA LYS A 158 -34.28 4.22 -7.53
C LYS A 158 -33.91 4.01 -6.05
N LYS A 159 -33.87 2.75 -5.60
CA LYS A 159 -33.52 2.35 -4.23
C LYS A 159 -32.12 1.76 -4.18
N VAL A 160 -31.50 1.87 -3.01
CA VAL A 160 -30.24 1.21 -2.67
C VAL A 160 -30.54 -0.08 -1.92
N TYR A 161 -29.90 -1.14 -2.33
CA TYR A 161 -29.96 -2.47 -1.70
C TYR A 161 -28.57 -2.79 -1.15
N SER A 162 -28.39 -2.67 0.17
CA SER A 162 -27.16 -3.06 0.85
C SER A 162 -27.29 -4.48 1.35
N ASN A 163 -26.60 -5.41 0.73
CA ASN A 163 -26.73 -6.82 1.02
C ASN A 163 -25.70 -7.29 2.05
N LYS A 164 -25.96 -8.46 2.64
CA LYS A 164 -25.06 -9.08 3.60
C LYS A 164 -23.66 -9.26 3.00
N LYS A 165 -22.62 -8.98 3.78
CA LYS A 165 -21.23 -9.25 3.41
C LYS A 165 -21.06 -10.73 3.07
N ARG A 166 -20.33 -11.02 1.98
CA ARG A 166 -20.01 -12.40 1.60
C ARG A 166 -18.96 -12.98 2.54
N GLU A 167 -19.14 -14.22 2.94
CA GLU A 167 -18.08 -14.93 3.64
C GLU A 167 -16.87 -15.13 2.72
N ARG A 168 -15.68 -15.10 3.29
CA ARG A 168 -14.45 -15.38 2.56
C ARG A 168 -14.46 -16.80 2.00
N MET A 169 -13.82 -16.96 0.86
CA MET A 169 -13.65 -18.29 0.26
C MET A 169 -12.84 -19.19 1.22
N LYS A 170 -13.30 -20.42 1.38
CA LYS A 170 -12.67 -21.42 2.28
C LYS A 170 -11.65 -22.31 1.57
N ASP A 171 -11.78 -22.41 0.26
CA ASP A 171 -10.92 -23.27 -0.58
C ASP A 171 -10.33 -22.44 -1.72
N TYR A 172 -9.06 -22.05 -1.56
CA TYR A 172 -8.34 -21.28 -2.57
C TYR A 172 -7.76 -22.12 -3.71
N SER A 173 -7.90 -23.46 -3.69
CA SER A 173 -7.62 -24.29 -4.87
C SER A 173 -8.55 -23.96 -6.03
N LEU A 174 -9.74 -23.40 -5.74
CA LEU A 174 -10.71 -22.93 -6.72
C LEU A 174 -10.30 -21.62 -7.42
N LEU A 175 -9.34 -20.89 -6.89
CA LEU A 175 -8.84 -19.67 -7.52
C LEU A 175 -7.72 -20.01 -8.50
N PRO A 176 -7.91 -19.80 -9.81
CA PRO A 176 -6.84 -20.02 -10.77
C PRO A 176 -5.77 -18.94 -10.66
N SER A 177 -4.55 -19.28 -11.05
CA SER A 177 -3.50 -18.29 -11.22
C SER A 177 -3.73 -17.48 -12.49
N PRO A 178 -3.82 -16.14 -12.41
CA PRO A 178 -3.93 -15.30 -13.62
C PRO A 178 -2.69 -15.38 -14.50
N TYR A 179 -1.55 -15.76 -13.93
CA TYR A 179 -0.29 -16.00 -14.64
C TYR A 179 -0.35 -17.30 -15.46
N LEU A 180 -0.70 -18.41 -14.80
CA LEU A 180 -0.70 -19.74 -15.41
C LEU A 180 -1.88 -19.98 -16.37
N THR A 181 -2.95 -19.19 -16.25
CA THR A 181 -4.09 -19.23 -17.20
C THR A 181 -3.86 -18.43 -18.48
N GLY A 182 -2.72 -17.73 -18.58
CA GLY A 182 -2.40 -16.89 -19.73
C GLY A 182 -3.18 -15.59 -19.81
N THR A 183 -3.83 -15.15 -18.71
CA THR A 183 -4.65 -13.92 -18.66
C THR A 183 -3.85 -12.68 -19.03
N PHE A 184 -2.55 -12.65 -18.73
CA PHE A 184 -1.67 -11.51 -19.00
C PHE A 184 -0.80 -11.62 -20.25
N GLU A 185 -0.88 -12.73 -21.01
CA GLU A 185 0.00 -12.99 -22.14
C GLU A 185 -0.05 -11.88 -23.22
N ASN A 186 -1.22 -11.33 -23.45
CA ASN A 186 -1.37 -10.24 -24.43
C ASN A 186 -0.67 -8.95 -23.96
N LEU A 187 -0.63 -8.68 -22.66
CA LEU A 187 0.07 -7.51 -22.12
C LEU A 187 1.59 -7.65 -22.30
N PHE A 188 2.14 -8.82 -21.99
CA PHE A 188 3.57 -9.09 -22.22
C PHE A 188 3.98 -8.98 -23.69
N LYS A 189 3.12 -9.42 -24.61
CA LYS A 189 3.40 -9.34 -26.06
C LYS A 189 3.31 -7.93 -26.62
N LYS A 190 2.40 -7.12 -26.07
CA LYS A 190 2.06 -5.80 -26.62
C LYS A 190 2.92 -4.68 -26.06
N TYR A 191 3.35 -4.79 -24.81
CA TYR A 191 4.02 -3.71 -24.09
C TYR A 191 5.39 -4.14 -23.59
N ASP A 192 6.40 -3.36 -23.94
CA ASP A 192 7.80 -3.53 -23.50
C ASP A 192 8.03 -2.72 -22.20
N TYR A 193 7.37 -3.13 -21.12
CA TYR A 193 7.55 -2.56 -19.80
C TYR A 193 8.41 -3.46 -18.91
N ASN A 194 9.12 -2.85 -17.97
CA ASN A 194 9.69 -3.58 -16.86
C ASN A 194 8.59 -3.94 -15.87
N TRP A 195 7.96 -5.10 -16.07
CA TRP A 195 6.80 -5.51 -15.30
C TRP A 195 7.17 -5.87 -13.86
N THR A 196 6.44 -5.29 -12.91
CA THR A 196 6.38 -5.77 -11.53
C THR A 196 5.18 -6.66 -11.37
N LEU A 197 5.40 -7.90 -10.96
CA LEU A 197 4.30 -8.84 -10.69
C LEU A 197 3.92 -8.83 -9.22
N THR A 198 2.63 -8.69 -8.95
CA THR A 198 2.07 -8.89 -7.60
C THR A 198 1.83 -10.37 -7.38
N TRP A 199 2.31 -10.92 -6.28
CA TRP A 199 2.20 -12.34 -5.97
C TRP A 199 1.57 -12.58 -4.60
N GLU A 200 0.45 -13.28 -4.56
CA GLU A 200 -0.19 -13.77 -3.33
C GLU A 200 0.17 -15.24 -3.11
N THR A 201 0.72 -15.59 -1.95
CA THR A 201 0.92 -16.99 -1.56
C THR A 201 -0.15 -17.47 -0.57
N ASN A 202 -0.76 -16.52 0.13
CA ASN A 202 -1.86 -16.76 1.07
C ASN A 202 -2.74 -15.51 1.18
N ARG A 203 -3.94 -15.67 1.74
CA ARG A 203 -4.82 -14.56 2.14
C ARG A 203 -5.19 -14.70 3.60
N GLY A 204 -5.24 -13.59 4.32
CA GLY A 204 -5.58 -13.51 5.73
C GLY A 204 -4.52 -12.79 6.54
N CYS A 205 -4.91 -12.35 7.74
CA CYS A 205 -4.01 -11.76 8.72
C CYS A 205 -4.53 -12.07 10.13
N PRO A 206 -3.79 -12.80 10.97
CA PRO A 206 -4.26 -13.15 12.32
C PRO A 206 -4.23 -11.97 13.29
N PHE A 207 -3.60 -10.87 12.92
CA PHE A 207 -3.44 -9.69 13.76
C PHE A 207 -4.64 -8.74 13.66
N LYS A 208 -4.82 -7.88 14.68
CA LYS A 208 -5.98 -6.99 14.85
C LYS A 208 -5.58 -5.51 14.89
N CYS A 209 -4.49 -5.13 14.24
CA CYS A 209 -3.98 -3.76 14.29
C CYS A 209 -5.03 -2.77 13.76
N THR A 210 -5.40 -1.77 14.57
CA THR A 210 -6.52 -0.86 14.29
C THR A 210 -6.27 0.08 13.11
N PHE A 211 -5.01 0.33 12.77
CA PHE A 211 -4.60 1.21 11.67
C PHE A 211 -4.54 0.49 10.32
N CYS A 212 -4.59 -0.85 10.32
CA CYS A 212 -4.35 -1.64 9.13
C CYS A 212 -5.66 -1.97 8.42
N ASP A 213 -5.68 -1.78 7.12
CA ASP A 213 -6.75 -2.22 6.25
C ASP A 213 -6.17 -3.17 5.19
N TRP A 214 -6.05 -4.43 5.55
CA TRP A 214 -5.74 -5.49 4.59
C TRP A 214 -7.03 -6.05 3.96
N GLY A 215 -7.97 -5.16 3.68
CA GLY A 215 -9.31 -5.49 3.21
C GLY A 215 -10.07 -6.36 4.22
N SER A 216 -10.76 -7.37 3.75
CA SER A 216 -11.51 -8.30 4.62
C SER A 216 -10.61 -9.31 5.36
N ALA A 217 -9.28 -9.21 5.22
CA ALA A 217 -8.33 -10.20 5.73
C ALA A 217 -7.93 -9.99 7.20
N ILE A 218 -8.19 -8.80 7.77
CA ILE A 218 -7.80 -8.46 9.15
C ILE A 218 -8.51 -9.35 10.17
N ALA A 219 -7.75 -9.83 11.17
CA ALA A 219 -8.23 -10.73 12.21
C ALA A 219 -8.83 -12.05 11.70
N THR A 220 -8.38 -12.49 10.53
CA THR A 220 -8.87 -13.72 9.91
C THR A 220 -7.80 -14.81 9.88
N ARG A 221 -8.25 -16.05 9.74
CA ARG A 221 -7.36 -17.19 9.51
C ARG A 221 -6.61 -17.00 8.18
N LEU A 222 -5.34 -17.47 8.17
CA LEU A 222 -4.55 -17.57 6.95
C LEU A 222 -5.04 -18.77 6.12
N GLU A 223 -5.48 -18.48 4.92
CA GLU A 223 -5.79 -19.49 3.89
C GLU A 223 -4.70 -19.44 2.83
N LYS A 224 -4.13 -20.60 2.51
CA LYS A 224 -2.93 -20.71 1.67
C LYS A 224 -3.27 -21.29 0.30
N PHE A 225 -2.56 -20.81 -0.71
CA PHE A 225 -2.55 -21.45 -2.03
C PHE A 225 -1.69 -22.73 -2.02
N GLU A 226 -1.95 -23.64 -2.95
CA GLU A 226 -1.21 -24.89 -3.10
C GLU A 226 0.26 -24.67 -3.48
N GLU A 227 1.19 -25.41 -2.85
CA GLU A 227 2.64 -25.27 -3.08
C GLU A 227 3.01 -25.52 -4.55
N GLU A 228 2.39 -26.52 -5.18
CA GLU A 228 2.65 -26.86 -6.59
C GLU A 228 2.29 -25.69 -7.53
N ARG A 229 1.16 -25.02 -7.27
CA ARG A 229 0.77 -23.82 -8.01
C ARG A 229 1.83 -22.73 -7.86
N LEU A 230 2.27 -22.47 -6.62
CA LEU A 230 3.23 -21.41 -6.33
C LEU A 230 4.59 -21.69 -6.97
N PHE A 231 5.04 -22.92 -7.00
CA PHE A 231 6.26 -23.30 -7.70
C PHE A 231 6.17 -23.07 -9.21
N LYS A 232 5.05 -23.42 -9.83
CA LYS A 232 4.80 -23.12 -11.25
C LYS A 232 4.77 -21.60 -11.53
N GLU A 233 4.22 -20.81 -10.63
CA GLU A 233 4.23 -19.35 -10.73
C GLU A 233 5.67 -18.79 -10.65
N ILE A 234 6.51 -19.31 -9.74
CA ILE A 234 7.93 -18.94 -9.64
C ILE A 234 8.67 -19.29 -10.94
N ASP A 235 8.43 -20.48 -11.51
CA ASP A 235 9.02 -20.87 -12.79
C ASP A 235 8.57 -19.93 -13.92
N TYR A 236 7.29 -19.60 -13.97
CA TYR A 236 6.74 -18.64 -14.93
C TYR A 236 7.39 -17.25 -14.80
N PHE A 237 7.62 -16.75 -13.58
CA PHE A 237 8.29 -15.47 -13.36
C PHE A 237 9.73 -15.48 -13.94
N SER A 238 10.41 -16.59 -13.80
CA SER A 238 11.76 -16.78 -14.35
C SER A 238 11.75 -16.84 -15.87
N GLU A 239 10.82 -17.58 -16.47
CA GLU A 239 10.63 -17.68 -17.92
C GLU A 239 10.32 -16.31 -18.56
N LYS A 240 9.48 -15.51 -17.91
CA LYS A 240 9.13 -14.14 -18.34
C LYS A 240 10.23 -13.11 -18.02
N LYS A 241 11.33 -13.52 -17.40
CA LYS A 241 12.47 -12.65 -17.01
C LYS A 241 12.02 -11.45 -16.17
N ILE A 242 11.16 -11.71 -15.19
CA ILE A 242 10.61 -10.66 -14.31
C ILE A 242 11.71 -10.10 -13.40
N ASP A 243 11.91 -8.78 -13.43
CA ASP A 243 12.87 -8.12 -12.56
C ASP A 243 12.40 -8.10 -11.10
N LEU A 244 11.17 -7.64 -10.85
CA LEU A 244 10.63 -7.50 -9.50
C LEU A 244 9.33 -8.28 -9.32
N VAL A 245 9.30 -9.13 -8.30
CA VAL A 245 8.08 -9.72 -7.76
C VAL A 245 7.76 -9.05 -6.42
N PHE A 246 6.56 -8.49 -6.31
CA PHE A 246 6.02 -7.90 -5.09
C PHE A 246 5.08 -8.90 -4.41
N GLY A 247 5.50 -9.46 -3.28
CA GLY A 247 4.69 -10.36 -2.46
C GLY A 247 3.60 -9.57 -1.73
N ALA A 248 2.35 -9.87 -2.03
CA ALA A 248 1.18 -9.22 -1.45
C ALA A 248 0.67 -9.90 -0.17
N ASP A 249 1.46 -10.78 0.42
CA ASP A 249 1.13 -11.41 1.69
C ASP A 249 1.26 -10.41 2.84
N SER A 250 0.31 -10.43 3.77
CA SER A 250 0.36 -9.57 4.96
C SER A 250 1.50 -9.92 5.93
N ASN A 251 2.01 -11.15 5.89
CA ASN A 251 3.00 -11.68 6.84
C ASN A 251 3.80 -12.84 6.22
N PHE A 252 4.66 -12.59 5.25
CA PHE A 252 5.53 -13.63 4.70
C PHE A 252 6.51 -14.13 5.76
N GLY A 253 6.75 -15.42 5.80
CA GLY A 253 7.54 -16.08 6.84
C GLY A 253 6.72 -16.59 8.04
N ILE A 254 5.41 -16.34 8.09
CA ILE A 254 4.55 -16.90 9.14
C ILE A 254 4.29 -18.39 8.92
N LEU A 255 4.15 -18.84 7.68
CA LEU A 255 3.94 -20.24 7.33
C LEU A 255 5.26 -21.02 7.24
N LYS A 256 5.24 -22.30 7.63
CA LYS A 256 6.45 -23.16 7.54
C LYS A 256 6.95 -23.34 6.11
N ARG A 257 6.04 -23.37 5.13
CA ARG A 257 6.34 -23.56 3.71
C ARG A 257 7.05 -22.35 3.07
N ASP A 258 7.01 -21.17 3.69
CA ASP A 258 7.60 -19.95 3.12
C ASP A 258 9.12 -20.11 2.91
N ILE A 259 9.79 -20.95 3.72
CA ILE A 259 11.19 -21.34 3.49
C ILE A 259 11.35 -22.03 2.13
N LYS A 260 10.49 -23.01 1.80
CA LYS A 260 10.56 -23.70 0.50
C LYS A 260 10.31 -22.76 -0.69
N LEU A 261 9.43 -21.78 -0.51
CA LEU A 261 9.17 -20.77 -1.53
C LEU A 261 10.41 -19.88 -1.74
N ALA A 262 11.08 -19.48 -0.65
CA ALA A 262 12.32 -18.72 -0.72
C ALA A 262 13.45 -19.52 -1.38
N GLU A 263 13.61 -20.80 -1.02
CA GLU A 263 14.58 -21.71 -1.64
C GLU A 263 14.33 -21.84 -3.15
N LYS A 264 13.08 -22.05 -3.58
CA LYS A 264 12.70 -22.14 -4.99
C LYS A 264 12.96 -20.84 -5.75
N LEU A 265 12.64 -19.68 -5.16
CA LEU A 265 12.96 -18.36 -5.74
C LEU A 265 14.48 -18.18 -5.91
N ALA A 266 15.26 -18.54 -4.88
CA ALA A 266 16.71 -18.43 -4.91
C ALA A 266 17.35 -19.41 -5.93
N GLU A 267 16.83 -20.64 -6.02
CA GLU A 267 17.26 -21.63 -7.03
C GLU A 267 17.02 -21.08 -8.45
N ASN A 268 15.82 -20.57 -8.71
CA ASN A 268 15.49 -20.01 -10.02
C ASN A 268 16.36 -18.78 -10.34
N LYS A 269 16.62 -17.92 -9.35
CA LYS A 269 17.55 -16.79 -9.51
C LYS A 269 18.96 -17.25 -9.88
N LYS A 270 19.50 -18.28 -9.20
CA LYS A 270 20.82 -18.85 -9.54
C LYS A 270 20.84 -19.44 -10.94
N LYS A 271 19.78 -20.14 -11.34
CA LYS A 271 19.72 -20.87 -12.63
C LYS A 271 19.42 -19.96 -13.82
N PHE A 272 18.48 -19.03 -13.67
CA PHE A 272 17.92 -18.22 -14.77
C PHE A 272 18.24 -16.73 -14.67
N GLY A 273 18.79 -16.25 -13.56
CA GLY A 273 18.97 -14.84 -13.26
C GLY A 273 17.70 -14.10 -12.80
N TYR A 274 16.56 -14.78 -12.80
CA TYR A 274 15.23 -14.18 -12.53
C TYR A 274 14.40 -15.08 -11.60
N PRO A 275 13.41 -14.49 -10.86
CA PRO A 275 13.22 -13.04 -10.69
C PRO A 275 14.46 -12.40 -10.06
N ASN A 276 14.74 -11.14 -10.44
CA ASN A 276 15.94 -10.48 -9.95
C ASN A 276 15.77 -10.03 -8.50
N ARG A 277 14.58 -9.55 -8.15
CA ARG A 277 14.26 -9.00 -6.83
C ARG A 277 12.91 -9.55 -6.34
N PHE A 278 12.84 -9.78 -5.03
CA PHE A 278 11.62 -10.11 -4.33
C PHE A 278 11.44 -9.17 -3.14
N THR A 279 10.31 -8.47 -3.09
CA THR A 279 9.97 -7.56 -1.99
C THR A 279 8.68 -8.03 -1.35
N VAL A 280 8.65 -8.13 -0.03
CA VAL A 280 7.49 -8.64 0.71
C VAL A 280 7.44 -8.05 2.12
N CYS A 281 6.23 -7.95 2.68
CA CYS A 281 6.05 -7.66 4.09
C CYS A 281 6.33 -8.92 4.92
N TYR A 282 7.44 -8.93 5.66
CA TYR A 282 7.73 -10.01 6.59
C TYR A 282 6.77 -10.01 7.78
N THR A 283 6.60 -11.20 8.39
CA THR A 283 5.73 -11.31 9.58
C THR A 283 6.16 -10.35 10.68
N LYS A 284 5.18 -9.70 11.30
CA LYS A 284 5.38 -8.62 12.29
C LYS A 284 6.20 -9.05 13.52
N ASN A 285 6.02 -10.28 13.95
CA ASN A 285 6.82 -10.86 15.04
C ASN A 285 8.00 -11.61 14.41
N SER A 286 8.99 -10.82 13.93
CA SER A 286 10.20 -11.37 13.32
C SER A 286 10.83 -12.43 14.24
N THR A 287 11.10 -13.58 13.68
CA THR A 287 11.65 -14.76 14.37
C THR A 287 12.96 -15.16 13.71
N GLU A 288 13.66 -16.12 14.31
CA GLU A 288 14.80 -16.80 13.68
C GLU A 288 14.48 -17.24 12.24
N LYS A 289 13.26 -17.69 11.99
CA LYS A 289 12.79 -18.12 10.68
C LYS A 289 12.80 -16.98 9.64
N VAL A 290 12.45 -15.74 10.03
CA VAL A 290 12.57 -14.59 9.13
C VAL A 290 14.02 -14.29 8.80
N PHE A 291 14.92 -14.47 9.79
CA PHE A 291 16.35 -14.35 9.54
C PHE A 291 16.84 -15.38 8.52
N ASP A 292 16.44 -16.66 8.67
CA ASP A 292 16.78 -17.72 7.73
C ASP A 292 16.26 -17.44 6.32
N LEU A 293 15.01 -16.99 6.19
CA LEU A 293 14.42 -16.55 4.91
C LEU A 293 15.23 -15.42 4.26
N ALA A 294 15.52 -14.39 5.04
CA ALA A 294 16.27 -13.24 4.56
C ALA A 294 17.69 -13.62 4.12
N LYS A 295 18.33 -14.57 4.83
CA LYS A 295 19.64 -15.11 4.46
C LYS A 295 19.60 -15.82 3.11
N ILE A 296 18.58 -16.65 2.84
CA ILE A 296 18.41 -17.30 1.53
C ILE A 296 18.38 -16.26 0.41
N PHE A 297 17.63 -15.18 0.58
CA PHE A 297 17.54 -14.12 -0.41
C PHE A 297 18.82 -13.28 -0.52
N ALA A 298 19.50 -13.02 0.60
CA ALA A 298 20.76 -12.27 0.60
C ALA A 298 21.87 -13.03 -0.15
N GLU A 299 21.97 -14.35 0.01
CA GLU A 299 22.95 -15.20 -0.68
C GLU A 299 22.86 -15.15 -2.21
N VAL A 300 21.72 -14.75 -2.75
CA VAL A 300 21.49 -14.61 -4.20
C VAL A 300 21.29 -13.16 -4.65
N GLY A 301 21.44 -12.19 -3.75
CA GLY A 301 21.27 -10.77 -4.06
C GLY A 301 19.83 -10.38 -4.41
N MET A 302 18.82 -11.11 -3.92
CA MET A 302 17.40 -10.84 -4.23
C MET A 302 16.77 -9.80 -3.33
N HIS A 303 17.38 -9.47 -2.20
CA HIS A 303 16.73 -8.69 -1.16
C HIS A 303 17.42 -7.33 -0.96
N ARG A 304 16.63 -6.30 -0.60
CA ARG A 304 17.13 -4.95 -0.35
C ARG A 304 17.20 -4.57 1.13
N GLY A 305 16.72 -5.42 2.03
CA GLY A 305 16.66 -5.19 3.46
C GLY A 305 15.46 -5.92 4.09
N VAL A 306 15.55 -6.15 5.39
CA VAL A 306 14.51 -6.82 6.17
C VAL A 306 13.76 -5.80 7.00
N SER A 307 12.44 -5.73 6.83
CA SER A 307 11.62 -4.91 7.72
C SER A 307 11.44 -5.58 9.08
N VAL A 308 11.77 -4.87 10.14
CA VAL A 308 11.50 -5.26 11.53
C VAL A 308 10.62 -4.16 12.14
N SER A 309 9.34 -4.17 11.75
CA SER A 309 8.40 -3.07 12.00
C SER A 309 7.92 -3.04 13.43
N MET A 310 8.12 -1.93 14.13
CA MET A 310 7.68 -1.70 15.51
C MET A 310 6.42 -0.82 15.60
N GLN A 311 6.17 0.06 14.64
CA GLN A 311 5.09 1.05 14.53
C GLN A 311 5.09 2.10 15.64
N SER A 312 5.28 1.73 16.89
CA SER A 312 5.53 2.55 18.07
C SER A 312 6.29 1.72 19.12
N LEU A 313 7.01 2.36 20.02
CA LEU A 313 7.65 1.73 21.19
C LEU A 313 6.95 2.10 22.51
N ASN A 314 5.91 2.92 22.45
CA ASN A 314 5.11 3.28 23.61
C ASN A 314 4.08 2.17 23.90
N SER A 315 4.11 1.61 25.13
CA SER A 315 3.21 0.51 25.52
C SER A 315 1.73 0.91 25.51
N ASN A 316 1.41 2.15 25.86
CA ASN A 316 0.04 2.65 25.83
C ASN A 316 -0.47 2.76 24.38
N THR A 317 0.36 3.30 23.50
CA THR A 317 0.06 3.36 22.05
C THR A 317 -0.16 1.95 21.48
N LEU A 318 0.74 1.02 21.76
CA LEU A 318 0.63 -0.38 21.29
C LEU A 318 -0.69 -1.04 21.76
N LYS A 319 -1.07 -0.83 23.01
CA LYS A 319 -2.36 -1.30 23.54
C LYS A 319 -3.55 -0.67 22.80
N ASN A 320 -3.51 0.62 22.55
CA ASN A 320 -4.59 1.34 21.87
C ASN A 320 -4.75 0.88 20.42
N ILE A 321 -3.66 0.59 19.71
CA ILE A 321 -3.69 0.11 18.33
C ILE A 321 -3.78 -1.43 18.22
N LYS A 322 -3.96 -2.14 19.33
CA LYS A 322 -4.07 -3.62 19.38
C LYS A 322 -2.89 -4.33 18.72
N ARG A 323 -1.68 -3.87 19.02
CA ARG A 323 -0.45 -4.44 18.49
C ARG A 323 0.47 -4.92 19.58
N ASP A 324 0.97 -6.14 19.44
CA ASP A 324 2.06 -6.67 20.24
C ASP A 324 3.35 -6.64 19.43
N ASN A 325 4.38 -6.03 19.99
CA ASN A 325 5.73 -6.03 19.43
C ASN A 325 6.58 -7.15 20.06
N ILE A 326 7.63 -7.54 19.36
CA ILE A 326 8.71 -8.33 19.96
C ILE A 326 9.37 -7.54 21.10
N LYS A 327 9.88 -8.26 22.10
CA LYS A 327 10.59 -7.62 23.22
C LYS A 327 11.85 -6.91 22.72
N LEU A 328 12.18 -5.77 23.32
CA LEU A 328 13.31 -4.94 22.88
C LEU A 328 14.66 -5.69 22.96
N ASP A 329 14.87 -6.53 23.99
CA ASP A 329 16.08 -7.34 24.10
C ASP A 329 16.21 -8.36 22.97
N PHE A 330 15.08 -8.96 22.56
CA PHE A 330 15.06 -9.86 21.42
C PHE A 330 15.32 -9.10 20.11
N PHE A 331 14.70 -7.94 19.94
CA PHE A 331 14.96 -7.03 18.82
C PHE A 331 16.46 -6.71 18.72
N LYS A 332 17.09 -6.30 19.84
CA LYS A 332 18.52 -6.00 19.90
C LYS A 332 19.39 -7.22 19.54
N SER A 333 19.02 -8.41 20.01
CA SER A 333 19.75 -9.64 19.65
C SER A 333 19.63 -9.96 18.16
N LEU A 334 18.45 -9.74 17.59
CA LEU A 334 18.15 -9.95 16.18
C LEU A 334 18.93 -8.96 15.29
N GLN A 335 18.97 -7.67 15.66
CA GLN A 335 19.77 -6.66 14.96
C GLN A 335 21.25 -7.05 14.89
N ARG A 336 21.83 -7.51 16.02
CA ARG A 336 23.22 -8.00 16.05
C ARG A 336 23.46 -9.18 15.09
N LYS A 337 22.47 -10.07 14.93
CA LYS A 337 22.57 -11.18 13.96
C LYS A 337 22.58 -10.67 12.52
N TYR A 338 21.69 -9.73 12.19
CA TYR A 338 21.65 -9.14 10.86
C TYR A 338 22.97 -8.42 10.54
N VAL A 339 23.48 -7.60 11.45
CA VAL A 339 24.77 -6.90 11.27
C VAL A 339 25.92 -7.90 11.06
N LYS A 340 26.00 -8.97 11.87
CA LYS A 340 27.03 -10.01 11.70
C LYS A 340 26.93 -10.75 10.36
N ALA A 341 25.74 -10.82 9.78
CA ALA A 341 25.48 -11.45 8.49
C ALA A 341 25.59 -10.46 7.30
N ASP A 342 26.03 -9.23 7.53
CA ASP A 342 26.10 -8.14 6.56
C ASP A 342 24.74 -7.90 5.86
N MET A 343 23.66 -7.96 6.63
CA MET A 343 22.30 -7.83 6.15
C MET A 343 21.67 -6.53 6.66
N VAL A 344 21.22 -5.71 5.74
CA VAL A 344 20.55 -4.44 6.04
C VAL A 344 19.14 -4.69 6.60
N THR A 345 18.80 -3.97 7.67
CA THR A 345 17.44 -3.94 8.23
C THR A 345 16.89 -2.53 8.21
N TYR A 346 15.57 -2.41 8.21
CA TYR A 346 14.91 -1.14 8.45
C TYR A 346 13.72 -1.33 9.39
N THR A 347 13.38 -0.27 10.10
CA THR A 347 12.23 -0.25 11.01
C THR A 347 11.19 0.73 10.49
N GLU A 348 9.93 0.38 10.69
CA GLU A 348 8.79 1.21 10.32
C GLU A 348 8.08 1.71 11.57
N LEU A 349 7.82 3.01 11.62
CA LEU A 349 7.01 3.68 12.64
C LEU A 349 5.87 4.44 12.00
N ILE A 350 4.82 4.76 12.79
CA ILE A 350 3.65 5.52 12.35
C ILE A 350 3.43 6.70 13.29
N LEU A 351 3.27 7.89 12.71
CA LEU A 351 3.10 9.16 13.45
C LEU A 351 1.87 9.95 12.95
N PRO A 352 1.01 10.45 13.86
CA PRO A 352 0.85 10.08 15.28
C PRO A 352 -0.11 8.89 15.42
N LEU A 353 0.07 8.11 16.47
CA LEU A 353 -0.88 7.08 16.85
C LEU A 353 -1.53 7.41 18.21
N PRO A 354 -2.77 6.96 18.50
CA PRO A 354 -3.44 7.22 19.76
C PRO A 354 -2.66 6.73 20.98
N GLY A 355 -2.37 7.63 21.91
CA GLY A 355 -1.56 7.37 23.11
C GLY A 355 -0.08 7.73 22.96
N GLU A 356 0.39 8.07 21.75
CA GLU A 356 1.73 8.59 21.53
C GLU A 356 1.81 10.05 21.98
N THR A 357 2.93 10.43 22.60
CA THR A 357 3.27 11.82 22.94
C THR A 357 4.57 12.20 22.26
N TYR A 358 4.89 13.47 22.17
CA TYR A 358 6.18 13.89 21.62
C TYR A 358 7.37 13.34 22.42
N GLU A 359 7.26 13.29 23.75
CA GLU A 359 8.31 12.73 24.60
C GLU A 359 8.47 11.23 24.42
N SER A 360 7.35 10.46 24.41
CA SER A 360 7.43 9.02 24.18
C SER A 360 7.92 8.66 22.76
N TRP A 361 7.66 9.54 21.78
CA TRP A 361 8.20 9.40 20.42
C TRP A 361 9.72 9.49 20.43
N LYS A 362 10.31 10.50 21.08
CA LYS A 362 11.76 10.66 21.24
C LYS A 362 12.39 9.49 21.97
N GLU A 363 11.82 9.12 23.12
CA GLU A 363 12.28 7.94 23.88
C GLU A 363 12.26 6.66 23.03
N GLY A 364 11.23 6.48 22.19
CA GLY A 364 11.13 5.37 21.25
C GLY A 364 12.28 5.35 20.25
N ILE A 365 12.61 6.51 19.68
CA ILE A 365 13.75 6.68 18.76
C ILE A 365 15.07 6.31 19.45
N ASP A 366 15.32 6.83 20.66
CA ASP A 366 16.53 6.51 21.41
C ASP A 366 16.65 4.99 21.69
N LYS A 367 15.55 4.34 22.10
CA LYS A 367 15.50 2.88 22.31
C LYS A 367 15.82 2.09 21.04
N LEU A 368 15.34 2.54 19.87
CA LEU A 368 15.66 1.90 18.58
C LEU A 368 17.15 2.02 18.26
N LEU A 369 17.70 3.22 18.37
CA LEU A 369 19.10 3.51 18.05
C LEU A 369 20.06 2.82 19.05
N ASP A 370 19.73 2.82 20.35
CA ASP A 370 20.45 2.06 21.38
C ASP A 370 20.37 0.53 21.18
N SER A 371 19.43 0.08 20.34
CA SER A 371 19.31 -1.31 19.92
C SER A 371 20.05 -1.61 18.62
N SER A 372 20.92 -0.70 18.17
CA SER A 372 21.72 -0.82 16.94
C SER A 372 20.90 -0.78 15.65
N GLN A 373 19.73 -0.14 15.65
CA GLN A 373 18.92 0.11 14.44
C GLN A 373 19.38 1.41 13.76
N HIS A 374 20.51 1.36 13.05
CA HIS A 374 21.10 2.50 12.38
C HIS A 374 20.94 2.49 10.85
N SER A 375 20.50 1.37 10.27
CA SER A 375 20.51 1.18 8.82
C SER A 375 19.34 1.83 8.09
N GLY A 376 18.17 1.94 8.72
CA GLY A 376 17.02 2.55 8.07
C GLY A 376 15.80 2.74 8.97
N LEU A 377 15.14 3.87 8.83
CA LEU A 377 13.88 4.19 9.48
C LEU A 377 12.92 4.79 8.45
N ILE A 378 11.75 4.20 8.34
CA ILE A 378 10.64 4.76 7.58
C ILE A 378 9.55 5.20 8.55
N VAL A 379 9.12 6.45 8.45
CA VAL A 379 8.04 6.98 9.27
C VAL A 379 6.86 7.31 8.38
N TYR A 380 5.77 6.58 8.59
CA TYR A 380 4.52 6.80 7.87
C TYR A 380 3.62 7.78 8.60
N ASN A 381 2.91 8.62 7.86
CA ASN A 381 1.74 9.30 8.42
C ASN A 381 0.68 8.26 8.81
N ALA A 382 0.02 8.47 9.95
CA ALA A 382 -1.10 7.62 10.38
C ALA A 382 -2.30 7.83 9.44
N ASN A 383 -2.45 6.96 8.46
CA ASN A 383 -3.51 7.05 7.46
C ASN A 383 -4.83 6.50 8.01
N VAL A 384 -5.93 7.20 7.73
CA VAL A 384 -7.29 6.78 8.14
C VAL A 384 -7.97 6.07 6.99
N MET A 385 -7.78 4.76 6.92
CA MET A 385 -8.38 3.92 5.89
C MET A 385 -9.88 3.71 6.16
N PRO A 386 -10.75 3.69 5.13
CA PRO A 386 -12.21 3.66 5.31
C PRO A 386 -12.71 2.40 6.02
N ASN A 387 -12.04 1.27 5.85
CA ASN A 387 -12.46 -0.02 6.39
C ASN A 387 -11.62 -0.48 7.61
N ALA A 388 -10.61 0.30 8.02
CA ALA A 388 -9.84 0.05 9.24
C ALA A 388 -10.61 0.51 10.49
N GLU A 389 -10.32 -0.10 11.66
CA GLU A 389 -10.93 0.32 12.93
C GLU A 389 -10.62 1.78 13.26
N LEU A 390 -9.44 2.27 12.88
CA LEU A 390 -9.02 3.67 13.00
C LEU A 390 -9.96 4.63 12.23
N GLY A 391 -10.62 4.16 11.17
CA GLY A 391 -11.64 4.89 10.41
C GLY A 391 -12.99 4.98 11.10
N ASN A 392 -13.22 4.22 12.19
CA ASN A 392 -14.49 4.20 12.90
C ASN A 392 -14.67 5.48 13.73
N LYS A 393 -15.83 6.14 13.60
CA LYS A 393 -16.15 7.38 14.31
C LYS A 393 -16.01 7.25 15.83
N ASN A 394 -16.52 6.17 16.43
CA ASN A 394 -16.43 5.95 17.88
C ASN A 394 -14.97 5.82 18.34
N TYR A 395 -14.12 5.20 17.52
CA TYR A 395 -12.69 5.12 17.82
C TYR A 395 -12.03 6.49 17.72
N GLN A 396 -12.36 7.28 16.71
CA GLN A 396 -11.86 8.64 16.55
C GLN A 396 -12.30 9.58 17.67
N GLU A 397 -13.56 9.53 18.08
CA GLU A 397 -14.10 10.29 19.21
C GLU A 397 -13.40 9.93 20.52
N LYS A 398 -13.18 8.63 20.77
CA LYS A 398 -12.51 8.14 21.99
C LYS A 398 -11.12 8.74 22.19
N TYR A 399 -10.34 8.88 21.12
CA TYR A 399 -8.96 9.37 21.17
C TYR A 399 -8.82 10.81 20.66
N LYS A 400 -9.95 11.53 20.47
CA LYS A 400 -10.00 12.89 19.92
C LYS A 400 -9.12 13.06 18.68
N ILE A 401 -9.26 12.12 17.74
CA ILE A 401 -8.47 12.10 16.52
C ILE A 401 -8.87 13.28 15.63
N GLU A 402 -7.90 14.16 15.36
CA GLU A 402 -7.99 15.21 14.37
C GLU A 402 -7.41 14.72 13.05
N THR A 403 -8.16 14.86 11.96
CA THR A 403 -7.72 14.41 10.64
C THR A 403 -7.60 15.57 9.66
N ALA A 404 -6.62 15.48 8.78
CA ALA A 404 -6.51 16.33 7.60
C ALA A 404 -6.51 15.47 6.34
N LYS A 405 -7.20 15.97 5.31
CA LYS A 405 -7.18 15.33 3.99
C LYS A 405 -6.10 16.00 3.16
N ILE A 406 -5.01 15.29 2.94
CA ILE A 406 -3.84 15.79 2.23
C ILE A 406 -3.74 15.17 0.84
N PRO A 407 -3.11 15.84 -0.14
CA PRO A 407 -2.76 15.20 -1.41
C PRO A 407 -1.87 13.98 -1.16
N LEU A 408 -2.19 12.87 -1.81
CA LEU A 408 -1.37 11.66 -1.73
C LEU A 408 0.00 11.95 -2.36
N PHE A 409 1.04 11.71 -1.58
CA PHE A 409 2.42 11.78 -2.04
C PHE A 409 2.93 10.37 -2.33
N GLN A 410 3.50 10.19 -3.50
CA GLN A 410 4.22 8.97 -3.85
C GLN A 410 5.70 9.27 -4.07
N ALA A 411 6.52 8.84 -3.11
CA ALA A 411 7.97 8.99 -3.19
C ALA A 411 8.51 8.36 -4.48
N HIS A 412 9.47 9.04 -5.09
CA HIS A 412 10.16 8.61 -6.30
C HIS A 412 9.27 8.38 -7.53
N SER A 413 8.03 8.87 -7.51
CA SER A 413 7.18 8.85 -8.70
C SER A 413 7.60 9.93 -9.70
N ASP A 414 7.28 9.68 -10.97
CA ASP A 414 7.38 10.69 -12.02
C ASP A 414 6.46 11.89 -11.72
N LYS A 415 6.71 13.03 -12.36
CA LYS A 415 5.79 14.17 -12.28
C LYS A 415 4.38 13.75 -12.73
N PRO A 416 3.32 14.22 -12.03
CA PRO A 416 1.95 13.93 -12.44
C PRO A 416 1.70 14.32 -13.90
N ILE A 417 1.01 13.45 -14.62
CA ILE A 417 0.64 13.66 -16.04
C ILE A 417 -0.75 14.32 -16.19
N ASP A 418 -1.45 14.55 -15.09
CA ASP A 418 -2.79 15.11 -15.01
C ASP A 418 -2.98 15.95 -13.74
N ASP A 419 -4.05 16.75 -13.71
CA ASP A 419 -4.39 17.62 -12.58
C ASP A 419 -5.29 16.94 -11.53
N ILE A 420 -5.57 15.64 -11.66
CA ILE A 420 -6.43 14.92 -10.73
C ILE A 420 -5.58 14.44 -9.56
N LEU A 421 -5.61 15.17 -8.45
CA LEU A 421 -4.93 14.78 -7.23
C LEU A 421 -5.71 13.69 -6.49
N GLU A 422 -5.03 12.62 -6.13
CA GLU A 422 -5.51 11.69 -5.12
C GLU A 422 -5.31 12.29 -3.73
N TYR A 423 -6.12 11.85 -2.77
CA TYR A 423 -6.06 12.37 -1.40
C TYR A 423 -6.10 11.25 -0.39
N GLU A 424 -5.36 11.43 0.69
CA GLU A 424 -5.38 10.55 1.85
C GLU A 424 -5.78 11.31 3.11
N PRO A 425 -6.68 10.76 3.93
CA PRO A 425 -6.94 11.28 5.25
C PRO A 425 -5.85 10.79 6.21
N ILE A 426 -5.11 11.71 6.82
CA ILE A 426 -4.11 11.40 7.85
C ILE A 426 -4.52 11.97 9.20
N ILE A 427 -4.02 11.36 10.27
CA ILE A 427 -4.11 11.93 11.61
C ILE A 427 -3.08 13.04 11.73
N VAL A 428 -3.53 14.21 12.21
CA VAL A 428 -2.69 15.38 12.50
C VAL A 428 -2.73 15.79 13.96
N GLY A 429 -3.52 15.09 14.77
CA GLY A 429 -3.61 15.29 16.21
C GLY A 429 -4.41 14.21 16.89
N THR A 430 -4.11 13.97 18.16
CA THR A 430 -4.82 13.09 19.09
C THR A 430 -4.92 13.78 20.46
N ASP A 431 -5.66 13.19 21.40
CA ASP A 431 -5.68 13.66 22.79
C ASP A 431 -4.32 13.69 23.46
N SER A 432 -3.41 12.78 23.07
CA SER A 432 -2.05 12.65 23.62
C SER A 432 -0.99 13.42 22.84
N MET A 433 -1.23 13.71 21.57
CA MET A 433 -0.35 14.50 20.70
C MET A 433 -1.17 15.49 19.87
N PRO A 434 -1.55 16.67 20.41
CA PRO A 434 -2.27 17.70 19.66
C PRO A 434 -1.49 18.18 18.43
N THR A 435 -2.19 18.75 17.45
CA THR A 435 -1.62 19.20 16.16
C THR A 435 -0.30 20.02 16.27
N PRO A 436 -0.12 20.96 17.22
CA PRO A 436 1.17 21.65 17.37
C PRO A 436 2.32 20.70 17.76
N GLN A 437 2.05 19.70 18.61
CA GLN A 437 3.06 18.71 18.98
C GLN A 437 3.34 17.74 17.83
N TRP A 438 2.32 17.35 17.05
CA TRP A 438 2.53 16.59 15.84
C TRP A 438 3.43 17.32 14.84
N LYS A 439 3.21 18.61 14.60
CA LYS A 439 4.11 19.41 13.75
C LYS A 439 5.55 19.42 14.26
N LYS A 440 5.73 19.53 15.59
CA LYS A 440 7.06 19.45 16.22
C LYS A 440 7.69 18.07 15.99
N ALA A 441 6.94 17.00 16.22
CA ALA A 441 7.39 15.63 16.00
C ALA A 441 7.75 15.36 14.53
N TYR A 442 6.96 15.89 13.59
CA TYR A 442 7.24 15.78 12.16
C TYR A 442 8.57 16.44 11.77
N LYS A 443 8.80 17.69 12.19
CA LYS A 443 10.07 18.38 11.95
C LYS A 443 11.27 17.63 12.54
N PHE A 444 11.14 17.21 13.81
CA PHE A 444 12.14 16.38 14.46
C PHE A 444 12.46 15.11 13.66
N THR A 445 11.42 14.44 13.16
CA THR A 445 11.56 13.19 12.41
C THR A 445 12.27 13.40 11.08
N VAL A 446 11.95 14.45 10.32
CA VAL A 446 12.66 14.78 9.07
C VAL A 446 14.15 15.03 9.33
N PHE A 447 14.47 15.81 10.37
CA PHE A 447 15.87 16.05 10.77
C PHE A 447 16.57 14.75 11.20
N LEU A 448 15.91 13.91 12.00
CA LEU A 448 16.45 12.62 12.41
C LEU A 448 16.77 11.74 11.19
N GLN A 449 15.84 11.62 10.26
CA GLN A 449 16.02 10.79 9.08
C GLN A 449 17.15 11.32 8.19
N ALA A 450 17.19 12.61 7.90
CA ALA A 450 18.26 13.21 7.09
C ALA A 450 19.63 13.13 7.79
N CYS A 451 19.71 13.53 9.05
CA CYS A 451 20.98 13.61 9.77
C CYS A 451 21.53 12.24 10.17
N HIS A 452 20.68 11.33 10.69
CA HIS A 452 21.15 10.04 11.17
C HIS A 452 21.01 8.95 10.11
N TYR A 453 19.79 8.68 9.63
CA TYR A 453 19.53 7.50 8.79
C TYR A 453 20.03 7.64 7.34
N LEU A 454 20.06 8.84 6.78
CA LEU A 454 20.69 9.10 5.47
C LEU A 454 22.19 9.45 5.59
N GLY A 455 22.72 9.50 6.82
CA GLY A 455 24.17 9.47 7.06
C GLY A 455 24.87 10.81 7.19
N LEU A 456 24.18 11.96 7.07
CA LEU A 456 24.83 13.29 7.16
C LEU A 456 25.67 13.45 8.44
N LEU A 457 25.15 12.99 9.58
CA LEU A 457 25.78 13.13 10.91
C LEU A 457 25.74 11.80 11.71
N GLN A 458 25.53 10.66 11.08
CA GLN A 458 25.38 9.38 11.77
C GLN A 458 26.57 9.06 12.67
N ALA A 459 27.80 9.18 12.16
CA ALA A 459 29.01 8.93 12.94
C ALA A 459 29.11 9.87 14.14
N VAL A 460 28.76 11.15 13.95
CA VAL A 460 28.78 12.14 15.02
C VAL A 460 27.79 11.79 16.13
N THR A 461 26.54 11.45 15.76
CA THR A 461 25.51 11.10 16.74
C THR A 461 25.88 9.86 17.54
N ILE A 462 26.49 8.85 16.90
CA ILE A 462 26.96 7.62 17.55
C ILE A 462 28.08 7.93 18.55
N VAL A 463 29.08 8.73 18.16
CA VAL A 463 30.17 9.15 19.06
C VAL A 463 29.64 9.96 20.25
N LEU A 464 28.77 10.93 20.01
CA LEU A 464 28.16 11.73 21.08
C LEU A 464 27.38 10.86 22.07
N ARG A 465 26.68 9.84 21.59
CA ARG A 465 25.94 8.89 22.43
C ARG A 465 26.88 8.06 23.30
N HIS A 466 27.93 7.49 22.71
CA HIS A 466 28.79 6.52 23.39
C HIS A 466 29.85 7.18 24.28
N GLU A 467 30.44 8.30 23.84
CA GLU A 467 31.54 8.93 24.56
C GLU A 467 31.05 10.02 25.55
N TYR A 468 29.94 10.70 25.24
CA TYR A 468 29.47 11.85 26.03
C TYR A 468 28.08 11.60 26.67
N GLY A 469 27.42 10.50 26.40
CA GLY A 469 26.12 10.19 26.97
C GLY A 469 24.95 11.04 26.43
N ILE A 470 25.19 11.83 25.39
CA ILE A 470 24.14 12.66 24.75
C ILE A 470 23.20 11.76 23.99
N THR A 471 21.89 11.84 24.24
CA THR A 471 20.91 11.02 23.52
C THR A 471 20.81 11.46 22.05
N TYR A 472 20.40 10.55 21.17
CA TYR A 472 20.20 10.87 19.76
C TYR A 472 19.12 11.95 19.61
N SER A 473 18.04 11.81 20.39
CA SER A 473 16.93 12.78 20.37
C SER A 473 17.35 14.16 20.85
N ASP A 474 18.14 14.28 21.93
CA ASP A 474 18.64 15.57 22.43
C ASP A 474 19.54 16.26 21.40
N PHE A 475 20.40 15.50 20.72
CA PHE A 475 21.23 16.07 19.67
C PHE A 475 20.39 16.60 18.50
N ILE A 476 19.42 15.84 18.01
CA ILE A 476 18.54 16.31 16.93
C ILE A 476 17.70 17.52 17.38
N GLU A 477 17.16 17.52 18.62
CA GLU A 477 16.48 18.70 19.17
C GLU A 477 17.41 19.93 19.24
N SER A 478 18.69 19.73 19.56
CA SER A 478 19.64 20.82 19.56
C SER A 478 19.88 21.44 18.19
N LEU A 479 19.90 20.61 17.12
CA LEU A 479 20.00 21.11 15.74
C LEU A 479 18.75 21.91 15.34
N VAL A 480 17.56 21.40 15.65
CA VAL A 480 16.29 22.11 15.41
C VAL A 480 16.27 23.42 16.18
N GLY A 481 16.59 23.40 17.48
CA GLY A 481 16.63 24.61 18.34
C GLY A 481 17.67 25.62 17.89
N TYR A 482 18.84 25.17 17.40
CA TYR A 482 19.82 26.07 16.80
C TYR A 482 19.28 26.77 15.56
N GLY A 483 18.64 26.01 14.66
CA GLY A 483 18.01 26.56 13.46
C GLY A 483 16.92 27.59 13.79
N GLU A 484 16.09 27.32 14.80
CA GLU A 484 15.03 28.23 15.25
C GLU A 484 15.59 29.57 15.76
N LYS A 485 16.72 29.52 16.45
CA LYS A 485 17.41 30.73 17.03
C LYS A 485 18.21 31.50 15.98
N ASN A 486 18.84 30.81 15.03
CA ASN A 486 19.76 31.40 14.07
C ASN A 486 19.14 31.53 12.67
N LYS A 487 18.39 32.62 12.46
CA LYS A 487 17.55 32.85 11.27
C LYS A 487 18.29 32.86 9.93
N GLN A 488 19.60 33.07 9.92
CA GLN A 488 20.43 33.06 8.71
C GLN A 488 21.10 31.71 8.44
N SER A 489 20.97 30.75 9.37
CA SER A 489 21.59 29.44 9.23
C SER A 489 20.92 28.58 8.15
N PHE A 490 21.69 27.67 7.58
CA PHE A 490 21.15 26.61 6.69
C PHE A 490 20.03 25.82 7.39
N LEU A 491 20.20 25.46 8.66
CA LEU A 491 19.18 24.72 9.42
C LEU A 491 17.86 25.51 9.54
N ASN A 492 17.91 26.84 9.65
CA ASN A 492 16.69 27.67 9.64
C ASN A 492 16.00 27.64 8.27
N LYS A 493 16.78 27.67 7.17
CA LYS A 493 16.19 27.52 5.81
C LYS A 493 15.44 26.21 5.68
N GLU A 494 16.03 25.09 6.09
CA GLU A 494 15.38 23.77 6.05
C GLU A 494 14.13 23.69 6.96
N LEU A 495 14.17 24.26 8.16
CA LEU A 495 13.00 24.36 9.03
C LEU A 495 11.84 25.13 8.39
N ASN A 496 12.14 26.21 7.68
CA ASN A 496 11.14 27.00 6.96
C ASN A 496 10.55 26.21 5.77
N ILE A 497 11.37 25.45 5.04
CA ILE A 497 10.91 24.58 3.97
C ILE A 497 9.95 23.52 4.52
N ILE A 498 10.29 22.88 5.66
CA ILE A 498 9.42 21.87 6.29
C ILE A 498 8.12 22.52 6.81
N GLU A 499 8.18 23.72 7.41
CA GLU A 499 6.96 24.42 7.83
C GLU A 499 6.05 24.79 6.65
N GLU A 500 6.63 25.27 5.55
CA GLU A 500 5.87 25.55 4.32
C GLU A 500 5.23 24.27 3.77
N LEU A 501 5.96 23.16 3.79
CA LEU A 501 5.48 21.85 3.38
C LEU A 501 4.28 21.40 4.22
N LEU A 502 4.37 21.49 5.55
CA LEU A 502 3.27 21.20 6.47
C LEU A 502 2.05 22.08 6.19
N ASN A 503 2.25 23.37 5.92
CA ASN A 503 1.18 24.29 5.58
C ASN A 503 0.52 23.95 4.22
N LYS A 504 1.32 23.53 3.22
CA LYS A 504 0.81 23.03 1.94
C LYS A 504 -0.03 21.76 2.14
N MET A 505 0.47 20.79 2.90
CA MET A 505 -0.26 19.57 3.24
C MET A 505 -1.62 19.90 3.84
N LEU A 506 -1.66 20.68 4.91
CA LEU A 506 -2.89 21.02 5.62
C LEU A 506 -3.86 21.88 4.78
N SER A 507 -3.35 22.66 3.82
CA SER A 507 -4.17 23.44 2.86
C SER A 507 -4.57 22.65 1.62
N LYS A 508 -4.34 21.33 1.58
CA LYS A 508 -4.68 20.44 0.46
C LYS A 508 -3.96 20.77 -0.85
N LYS A 509 -2.79 21.40 -0.76
CA LYS A 509 -1.92 21.66 -1.90
C LYS A 509 -0.87 20.57 -2.02
N SER A 510 -0.41 20.30 -3.24
CA SER A 510 0.72 19.39 -3.46
C SER A 510 1.95 19.86 -2.66
N TYR A 511 2.57 18.93 -1.97
CA TYR A 511 3.78 19.14 -1.18
C TYR A 511 4.97 18.30 -1.69
N ALA A 512 4.83 17.72 -2.89
CA ALA A 512 5.93 17.03 -3.55
C ALA A 512 7.12 17.98 -3.72
N GLN A 513 8.31 17.50 -3.40
CA GLN A 513 9.55 18.26 -3.54
C GLN A 513 10.33 17.75 -4.75
N PHE A 514 10.70 18.69 -5.60
CA PHE A 514 11.62 18.46 -6.72
C PHE A 514 12.87 19.28 -6.42
N VAL A 515 14.01 18.61 -6.24
CA VAL A 515 15.27 19.24 -5.88
C VAL A 515 16.03 19.59 -7.17
N ASP A 516 16.59 20.79 -7.24
CA ASP A 516 17.39 21.25 -8.37
C ASP A 516 18.49 20.22 -8.72
N GLY A 517 18.67 19.92 -9.99
CA GLY A 517 19.56 18.83 -10.44
C GLY A 517 18.99 17.42 -10.34
N PHE A 518 17.88 17.22 -9.63
CA PHE A 518 17.23 15.92 -9.39
C PHE A 518 15.71 15.97 -9.62
N GLU A 519 15.24 16.83 -10.53
CA GLU A 519 13.82 17.16 -10.72
C GLU A 519 13.00 16.10 -11.47
N GLN A 520 13.58 14.96 -11.82
CA GLN A 520 12.89 13.90 -12.58
C GLN A 520 11.80 13.23 -11.76
N ILE A 521 12.02 13.12 -10.45
CA ILE A 521 11.14 12.45 -9.51
C ILE A 521 10.82 13.32 -8.29
N ALA A 522 9.74 12.98 -7.58
CA ALA A 522 9.37 13.60 -6.33
C ALA A 522 10.13 12.98 -5.14
N TRP A 523 10.77 13.80 -4.32
CA TRP A 523 11.58 13.37 -3.18
C TRP A 523 10.83 13.49 -1.85
N PRO A 524 10.95 12.50 -0.93
CA PRO A 524 10.52 12.65 0.45
C PRO A 524 11.23 13.83 1.15
N PRO A 525 10.63 14.44 2.18
CA PRO A 525 11.19 15.62 2.83
C PRO A 525 12.63 15.42 3.35
N GLU A 526 12.90 14.29 3.97
CA GLU A 526 14.21 13.92 4.50
C GLU A 526 15.27 13.73 3.42
N GLU A 527 14.90 13.09 2.30
CA GLU A 527 15.81 12.88 1.17
C GLU A 527 16.06 14.20 0.43
N ALA A 528 15.03 15.04 0.29
CA ALA A 528 15.17 16.36 -0.30
C ALA A 528 16.08 17.26 0.56
N MET A 529 15.97 17.20 1.90
CA MET A 529 16.87 17.88 2.82
C MET A 529 18.31 17.36 2.67
N PHE A 530 18.48 16.03 2.60
CA PHE A 530 19.80 15.41 2.37
C PHE A 530 20.45 15.93 1.09
N LEU A 531 19.73 15.90 -0.04
CA LEU A 531 20.25 16.36 -1.33
C LEU A 531 20.66 17.83 -1.28
N ARG A 532 19.81 18.71 -0.75
CA ARG A 532 20.15 20.14 -0.60
C ARG A 532 21.34 20.37 0.33
N THR A 533 21.58 19.48 1.31
CA THR A 533 22.73 19.61 2.23
C THR A 533 24.05 19.24 1.56
N ILE A 534 24.07 18.23 0.69
CA ILE A 534 25.31 17.81 0.01
C ILE A 534 25.68 18.70 -1.18
N GLU A 535 24.75 19.51 -1.68
CA GLU A 535 25.01 20.48 -2.76
C GLU A 535 25.57 21.82 -2.23
N ASN A 536 25.41 22.12 -0.94
CA ASN A 536 25.90 23.35 -0.30
C ASN A 536 27.16 23.10 0.54
#